data_6c0b67394340f1feef6dcce7cbba9347
#
_entry.id   6c0b67394340f1feef6dcce7cbba9347
#
_cell.length_a   1.000
_cell.length_b   1.000
_cell.length_c   1.000
_cell.angle_alpha   90.00
_cell.angle_beta   90.00
_cell.angle_gamma   90.00
#
_symmetry.space_group_name_H-M   'P 1'
#
loop_
_entity.id
_entity.type
_entity.pdbx_description
1 polymer ?
#
loop_
_entity_poly.entity_id
_entity_poly.type
_entity_poly.pdbx_seq_one_letter_code
_entity_poly.pdbx_strand_id
1 'polypeptide(L)'
;MPTDTKRVRGPEVSQSPSLFLCKHAAVLPSDGPRADGRQRDQVDVRPVFVRCGLVSQAKGSAYIEAGNTKLMCCVYGPREMERKDETDMKCGKLTTDMRFAPFSCLERGSWIQGSQDKDLSLMLHESLQPAVCLHKYPRSQIEVNVMVLENSGSVLAHAVTCASLALADAGIEMYDLVLGCSTRQNGASYVVDPSYLEENSCNSVSSENQGGLTVAFLPSLNQISGLQSDGEMTKEILTAGVRTCIEGCYKLYPVIQQALTKAVRRAAPPAIRELKDSITSILGLQFSVLTLTTQPLLCLLYVLKNY
;
A
#
# COMPACT_ATOMS: atom_id res chain seq x y z
N MET A 1 17.32 -28.64 22.64
CA MET A 1 15.86 -28.50 22.78
C MET A 1 15.25 -29.87 22.86
N PRO A 2 14.33 -30.16 23.78
CA PRO A 2 13.69 -31.48 23.83
C PRO A 2 12.86 -31.65 22.56
N THR A 3 13.09 -32.71 21.84
CA THR A 3 12.32 -33.10 20.67
C THR A 3 10.93 -33.55 21.10
N ASP A 4 9.91 -32.90 20.58
CA ASP A 4 8.53 -33.29 20.81
C ASP A 4 8.24 -34.63 20.14
N THR A 5 8.25 -35.70 20.95
CA THR A 5 8.02 -37.09 20.49
C THR A 5 6.55 -37.42 20.22
N LYS A 6 5.62 -36.53 20.60
CA LYS A 6 4.19 -36.72 20.40
C LYS A 6 3.68 -36.11 19.09
N ARG A 7 4.49 -35.29 18.44
CA ARG A 7 4.12 -34.65 17.19
C ARG A 7 4.23 -35.64 16.04
N VAL A 8 3.11 -35.95 15.41
CA VAL A 8 3.11 -36.71 14.16
C VAL A 8 3.80 -35.87 13.10
N ARG A 9 4.96 -36.35 12.62
CA ARG A 9 5.64 -35.70 11.51
C ARG A 9 4.77 -35.77 10.26
N GLY A 10 4.66 -34.67 9.55
CA GLY A 10 4.06 -34.68 8.22
C GLY A 10 4.89 -35.56 7.26
N PRO A 11 4.39 -35.90 6.09
CA PRO A 11 5.11 -36.68 5.10
C PRO A 11 6.46 -36.00 4.78
N GLU A 12 7.53 -36.79 4.76
CA GLU A 12 8.90 -36.27 4.51
C GLU A 12 9.03 -35.61 3.13
N VAL A 13 8.20 -36.06 2.20
CA VAL A 13 8.09 -35.47 0.85
C VAL A 13 6.67 -34.97 0.65
N SER A 14 6.44 -33.69 0.83
CA SER A 14 5.20 -33.06 0.44
C SER A 14 5.43 -32.29 -0.85
N GLN A 15 4.70 -32.63 -1.90
CA GLN A 15 4.71 -31.87 -3.14
C GLN A 15 3.67 -30.76 -3.04
N SER A 16 4.09 -29.54 -3.36
CA SER A 16 3.15 -28.42 -3.45
C SER A 16 2.16 -28.67 -4.59
N PRO A 17 0.85 -28.42 -4.40
CA PRO A 17 -0.13 -28.48 -5.47
C PRO A 17 0.24 -27.63 -6.68
N SER A 18 1.03 -26.57 -6.49
CA SER A 18 1.55 -25.72 -7.56
C SER A 18 2.46 -26.41 -8.57
N LEU A 19 3.04 -27.57 -8.22
CA LEU A 19 3.80 -28.40 -9.15
C LEU A 19 2.94 -28.99 -10.27
N PHE A 20 1.66 -29.18 -10.00
CA PHE A 20 0.68 -29.71 -10.96
C PHE A 20 -0.03 -28.61 -11.77
N LEU A 21 0.13 -27.35 -11.35
CA LEU A 21 -0.29 -26.22 -12.15
C LEU A 21 0.70 -26.08 -13.30
N CYS A 22 0.21 -26.26 -14.51
CA CYS A 22 1.01 -26.01 -15.71
C CYS A 22 1.56 -24.58 -15.60
N LYS A 23 2.87 -24.44 -15.42
CA LYS A 23 3.57 -23.16 -15.56
C LYS A 23 3.57 -22.80 -17.04
N HIS A 24 2.41 -22.50 -17.61
CA HIS A 24 2.37 -21.83 -18.87
C HIS A 24 2.96 -20.44 -18.61
N ALA A 25 4.15 -20.20 -19.15
CA ALA A 25 4.60 -18.84 -19.35
C ALA A 25 3.49 -18.17 -20.17
N ALA A 26 2.65 -17.42 -19.52
CA ALA A 26 1.57 -16.71 -20.18
C ALA A 26 2.24 -15.64 -21.04
N VAL A 27 2.42 -15.94 -22.31
CA VAL A 27 2.71 -14.91 -23.31
C VAL A 27 1.43 -14.08 -23.36
N LEU A 28 1.46 -12.91 -22.71
CA LEU A 28 0.34 -12.00 -22.72
C LEU A 28 0.17 -11.50 -24.16
N PRO A 29 -1.01 -11.64 -24.74
CA PRO A 29 -1.28 -11.03 -26.04
C PRO A 29 -1.20 -9.51 -25.88
N SER A 30 -0.46 -8.84 -26.78
CA SER A 30 -0.32 -7.38 -26.79
C SER A 30 -1.67 -6.65 -26.92
N ASP A 31 -2.69 -7.29 -27.50
CA ASP A 31 -3.99 -6.70 -27.85
C ASP A 31 -5.19 -7.50 -27.30
N GLY A 32 -4.98 -8.34 -26.27
CA GLY A 32 -6.02 -9.18 -25.68
C GLY A 32 -6.53 -8.67 -24.31
N PRO A 33 -7.60 -9.28 -23.78
CA PRO A 33 -8.05 -9.01 -22.42
C PRO A 33 -6.91 -9.34 -21.44
N ARG A 34 -6.78 -8.53 -20.37
CA ARG A 34 -5.73 -8.71 -19.36
C ARG A 34 -5.85 -10.06 -18.64
N ALA A 35 -4.72 -10.53 -18.10
CA ALA A 35 -4.61 -11.86 -17.46
C ALA A 35 -5.57 -12.08 -16.27
N ASP A 36 -6.10 -11.02 -15.68
CA ASP A 36 -7.10 -11.08 -14.61
C ASP A 36 -8.53 -11.38 -15.09
N GLY A 37 -8.74 -11.61 -16.38
CA GLY A 37 -10.02 -11.94 -16.99
C GLY A 37 -11.02 -10.79 -17.05
N ARG A 38 -10.63 -9.59 -16.63
CA ARG A 38 -11.46 -8.39 -16.68
C ARG A 38 -11.16 -7.59 -17.93
N GLN A 39 -12.20 -7.04 -18.53
CA GLN A 39 -12.03 -6.04 -19.59
C GLN A 39 -11.64 -4.72 -18.94
N ARG A 40 -10.35 -4.48 -18.75
CA ARG A 40 -9.82 -3.19 -18.34
C ARG A 40 -8.71 -2.77 -19.31
N ASP A 41 -8.64 -1.47 -19.55
CA ASP A 41 -7.60 -0.89 -20.38
C ASP A 41 -6.23 -1.03 -19.71
N GLN A 42 -5.16 -0.94 -20.50
CA GLN A 42 -3.78 -1.03 -19.99
C GLN A 42 -3.45 0.03 -18.95
N VAL A 43 -4.12 1.19 -19.00
CA VAL A 43 -3.93 2.34 -18.10
C VAL A 43 -4.90 2.33 -16.91
N ASP A 44 -5.79 1.36 -16.82
CA ASP A 44 -6.76 1.29 -15.73
C ASP A 44 -6.23 0.54 -14.52
N VAL A 45 -6.52 1.12 -13.34
CA VAL A 45 -6.20 0.55 -12.03
C VAL A 45 -7.28 -0.45 -11.63
N ARG A 46 -6.92 -1.48 -10.88
CA ARG A 46 -7.89 -2.44 -10.32
C ARG A 46 -8.87 -1.75 -9.38
N PRO A 47 -10.11 -2.24 -9.27
CA PRO A 47 -11.03 -1.74 -8.26
C PRO A 47 -10.45 -1.99 -6.86
N VAL A 48 -10.43 -0.93 -6.06
CA VAL A 48 -9.83 -0.95 -4.72
C VAL A 48 -10.93 -0.82 -3.67
N PHE A 49 -10.91 -1.74 -2.72
CA PHE A 49 -11.70 -1.67 -1.49
C PHE A 49 -10.79 -1.33 -0.32
N VAL A 50 -11.19 -0.35 0.49
CA VAL A 50 -10.39 0.14 1.63
C VAL A 50 -11.23 0.20 2.90
N ARG A 51 -10.63 -0.23 4.00
CA ARG A 51 -11.22 -0.11 5.34
C ARG A 51 -10.17 0.24 6.38
N CYS A 52 -10.43 1.28 7.16
CA CYS A 52 -9.59 1.69 8.29
C CYS A 52 -10.21 1.24 9.62
N GLY A 53 -9.40 1.14 10.68
CA GLY A 53 -9.84 0.83 12.03
C GLY A 53 -10.27 -0.64 12.21
N LEU A 54 -9.54 -1.59 11.60
CA LEU A 54 -9.89 -3.02 11.64
C LEU A 54 -9.34 -3.71 12.90
N VAL A 55 -8.13 -3.39 13.29
CA VAL A 55 -7.42 -4.01 14.41
C VAL A 55 -7.49 -3.11 15.63
N SER A 56 -8.20 -3.56 16.66
CA SER A 56 -8.44 -2.77 17.89
C SER A 56 -7.20 -2.61 18.78
N GLN A 57 -6.21 -3.49 18.65
CA GLN A 57 -4.99 -3.46 19.45
C GLN A 57 -3.93 -2.52 18.86
N ALA A 58 -4.00 -2.22 17.58
CA ALA A 58 -3.14 -1.26 16.93
C ALA A 58 -3.68 0.16 17.15
N LYS A 59 -2.80 1.16 17.19
CA LYS A 59 -3.23 2.55 17.29
C LYS A 59 -3.95 3.01 16.03
N GLY A 60 -3.47 2.55 14.87
CA GLY A 60 -4.14 2.70 13.59
C GLY A 60 -3.97 1.44 12.75
N SER A 61 -4.96 1.16 11.94
CA SER A 61 -4.93 0.01 11.05
C SER A 61 -5.68 0.27 9.77
N ALA A 62 -5.18 -0.30 8.68
CA ALA A 62 -5.83 -0.23 7.38
C ALA A 62 -5.81 -1.60 6.71
N TYR A 63 -6.82 -1.85 5.91
CA TYR A 63 -6.95 -3.00 5.04
C TYR A 63 -7.24 -2.52 3.64
N ILE A 64 -6.49 -3.03 2.68
CA ILE A 64 -6.69 -2.78 1.26
C ILE A 64 -6.90 -4.11 0.53
N GLU A 65 -7.86 -4.10 -0.36
CA GLU A 65 -8.11 -5.15 -1.32
C GLU A 65 -8.13 -4.54 -2.73
N ALA A 66 -7.19 -4.93 -3.57
CA ALA A 66 -7.09 -4.49 -4.95
C ALA A 66 -7.22 -5.71 -5.88
N GLY A 67 -8.42 -5.93 -6.39
CA GLY A 67 -8.74 -7.18 -7.08
C GLY A 67 -8.57 -8.37 -6.15
N ASN A 68 -7.54 -9.20 -6.38
CA ASN A 68 -7.22 -10.35 -5.53
C ASN A 68 -6.07 -10.06 -4.55
N THR A 69 -5.33 -8.95 -4.71
CA THR A 69 -4.27 -8.58 -3.76
C THR A 69 -4.88 -8.06 -2.47
N LYS A 70 -4.55 -8.68 -1.34
CA LYS A 70 -5.07 -8.33 0.00
C LYS A 70 -3.95 -8.03 0.96
N LEU A 71 -4.03 -6.87 1.59
CA LEU A 71 -3.00 -6.34 2.48
C LEU A 71 -3.63 -5.81 3.76
N MET A 72 -2.95 -6.01 4.86
CA MET A 72 -3.31 -5.43 6.15
C MET A 72 -2.10 -4.71 6.72
N CYS A 73 -2.30 -3.49 7.19
CA CYS A 73 -1.28 -2.70 7.85
C CYS A 73 -1.72 -2.34 9.27
N CYS A 74 -0.81 -2.49 10.22
CA CYS A 74 -0.98 -2.09 11.61
C CYS A 74 0.12 -1.11 12.00
N VAL A 75 -0.26 -0.01 12.64
CA VAL A 75 0.67 1.02 13.11
C VAL A 75 0.65 1.05 14.63
N TYR A 76 1.84 0.97 15.23
CA TYR A 76 2.07 1.06 16.66
C TYR A 76 2.96 2.26 16.95
N GLY A 77 2.57 3.04 17.93
CA GLY A 77 3.37 4.19 18.34
C GLY A 77 2.60 5.52 18.26
N PRO A 78 3.21 6.64 18.55
CA PRO A 78 4.61 6.76 19.02
C PRO A 78 4.85 6.09 20.39
N ARG A 79 5.92 5.30 20.49
CA ARG A 79 6.36 4.62 21.73
C ARG A 79 7.76 5.10 22.08
N GLU A 80 8.14 5.01 23.35
CA GLU A 80 9.53 5.24 23.76
C GLU A 80 10.46 4.18 23.13
N MET A 81 11.62 4.60 22.68
CA MET A 81 12.61 3.68 22.10
C MET A 81 13.14 2.70 23.14
N GLU A 82 13.21 1.43 22.81
CA GLU A 82 13.75 0.39 23.69
C GLU A 82 15.27 0.52 23.84
N ARG A 83 15.98 0.94 22.80
CA ARG A 83 17.43 1.11 22.80
C ARG A 83 17.80 2.58 22.89
N LYS A 84 18.38 2.97 24.02
CA LYS A 84 18.83 4.36 24.26
C LYS A 84 19.95 4.80 23.34
N ASP A 85 20.78 3.86 22.89
CA ASP A 85 21.93 4.15 22.00
C ASP A 85 21.50 4.57 20.58
N GLU A 86 20.31 4.18 20.15
CA GLU A 86 19.74 4.55 18.85
C GLU A 86 18.82 5.77 18.93
N THR A 87 18.69 6.38 20.08
CA THR A 87 17.74 7.46 20.33
C THR A 87 18.24 8.78 19.76
N ASP A 88 17.64 9.24 18.68
CA ASP A 88 17.86 10.61 18.21
C ASP A 88 17.07 11.60 19.06
N MET A 89 17.74 12.63 19.58
CA MET A 89 17.11 13.67 20.41
C MET A 89 16.25 14.63 19.60
N LYS A 90 16.43 14.69 18.28
CA LYS A 90 15.77 15.67 17.42
C LYS A 90 14.63 15.10 16.62
N CYS A 91 14.72 13.83 16.23
CA CYS A 91 13.76 13.19 15.35
C CYS A 91 13.29 11.85 15.91
N GLY A 92 12.06 11.47 15.58
CA GLY A 92 11.56 10.12 15.80
C GLY A 92 12.12 9.12 14.80
N LYS A 93 12.08 7.83 15.15
CA LYS A 93 12.47 6.73 14.27
C LYS A 93 11.22 6.07 13.69
N LEU A 94 11.17 5.98 12.38
CA LEU A 94 10.18 5.15 11.68
C LEU A 94 10.79 3.77 11.45
N THR A 95 10.08 2.71 11.77
CA THR A 95 10.47 1.33 11.49
C THR A 95 9.36 0.69 10.68
N THR A 96 9.71 0.09 9.56
CA THR A 96 8.76 -0.59 8.69
C THR A 96 9.12 -2.06 8.57
N ASP A 97 8.15 -2.92 8.68
CA ASP A 97 8.29 -4.35 8.48
C ASP A 97 7.19 -4.85 7.52
N MET A 98 7.60 -5.47 6.45
CA MET A 98 6.69 -6.05 5.47
C MET A 98 6.92 -7.55 5.40
N ARG A 99 5.85 -8.32 5.54
CA ARG A 99 5.90 -9.79 5.54
C ARG A 99 4.83 -10.39 4.68
N PHE A 100 5.20 -11.43 4.00
CA PHE A 100 4.26 -12.28 3.30
C PHE A 100 3.77 -13.40 4.23
N ALA A 101 2.45 -13.57 4.30
CA ALA A 101 1.91 -14.75 4.98
C ALA A 101 2.35 -16.01 4.23
N PRO A 102 2.68 -17.13 4.90
CA PRO A 102 3.13 -18.35 4.24
C PRO A 102 2.18 -18.87 3.15
N PHE A 103 0.91 -18.50 3.21
CA PHE A 103 -0.15 -18.90 2.27
C PHE A 103 -0.45 -17.83 1.21
N SER A 104 0.21 -16.66 1.25
CA SER A 104 -0.12 -15.51 0.39
C SER A 104 0.31 -15.67 -1.06
N CYS A 105 1.32 -16.47 -1.32
CA CYS A 105 1.88 -16.71 -2.65
C CYS A 105 1.42 -18.06 -3.20
N LEU A 106 1.53 -18.24 -4.53
CA LEU A 106 1.23 -19.50 -5.20
C LEU A 106 2.03 -20.67 -4.63
N GLU A 107 3.31 -20.43 -4.34
CA GLU A 107 4.16 -21.39 -3.64
C GLU A 107 4.16 -21.03 -2.14
N ARG A 108 3.91 -22.02 -1.28
CA ARG A 108 3.90 -21.79 0.16
C ARG A 108 5.27 -21.33 0.64
N GLY A 109 5.31 -20.10 1.16
CA GLY A 109 6.51 -19.50 1.74
C GLY A 109 6.87 -20.04 3.13
N SER A 110 8.09 -19.73 3.59
CA SER A 110 8.50 -19.96 4.95
C SER A 110 7.98 -18.85 5.87
N TRP A 111 7.92 -19.15 7.18
CA TRP A 111 7.61 -18.13 8.20
C TRP A 111 8.76 -17.12 8.41
N ILE A 112 9.99 -17.53 8.07
CA ILE A 112 11.20 -16.72 8.28
C ILE A 112 11.27 -15.67 7.17
N GLN A 113 11.50 -14.44 7.58
CA GLN A 113 11.66 -13.31 6.66
C GLN A 113 12.84 -13.54 5.71
N GLY A 114 12.55 -13.49 4.41
CA GLY A 114 13.55 -13.63 3.35
C GLY A 114 14.32 -12.33 3.08
N SER A 115 15.26 -12.37 2.15
CA SER A 115 15.95 -11.17 1.66
C SER A 115 14.97 -10.24 0.92
N GLN A 116 14.08 -10.79 0.11
CA GLN A 116 13.06 -10.03 -0.63
C GLN A 116 12.13 -9.24 0.31
N ASP A 117 11.71 -9.84 1.42
CA ASP A 117 10.86 -9.15 2.41
C ASP A 117 11.58 -7.95 3.04
N LYS A 118 12.89 -8.09 3.28
CA LYS A 118 13.73 -7.01 3.82
C LYS A 118 13.90 -5.88 2.82
N ASP A 119 14.13 -6.21 1.56
CA ASP A 119 14.28 -5.23 0.50
C ASP A 119 12.98 -4.44 0.30
N LEU A 120 11.83 -5.12 0.29
CA LEU A 120 10.51 -4.48 0.24
C LEU A 120 10.22 -3.63 1.48
N SER A 121 10.64 -4.09 2.67
CA SER A 121 10.53 -3.30 3.90
C SER A 121 11.35 -2.02 3.83
N LEU A 122 12.57 -2.09 3.27
CA LEU A 122 13.41 -0.92 3.07
C LEU A 122 12.79 0.08 2.09
N MET A 123 12.27 -0.41 0.95
CA MET A 123 11.59 0.43 -0.05
C MET A 123 10.34 1.11 0.53
N LEU A 124 9.58 0.38 1.34
CA LEU A 124 8.44 0.92 2.06
C LEU A 124 8.87 2.03 3.03
N HIS A 125 9.98 1.82 3.76
CA HIS A 125 10.56 2.80 4.66
C HIS A 125 10.95 4.09 3.93
N GLU A 126 11.72 3.98 2.88
CA GLU A 126 12.17 5.11 2.07
C GLU A 126 11.00 5.90 1.45
N SER A 127 9.94 5.20 1.07
CA SER A 127 8.73 5.84 0.51
C SER A 127 7.91 6.60 1.55
N LEU A 128 7.87 6.14 2.82
CA LEU A 128 7.05 6.74 3.87
C LEU A 128 7.79 7.81 4.68
N GLN A 129 9.11 7.65 4.86
CA GLN A 129 9.93 8.53 5.70
C GLN A 129 9.78 10.03 5.35
N PRO A 130 9.84 10.46 4.08
CA PRO A 130 9.70 11.87 3.74
C PRO A 130 8.29 12.42 3.95
N ALA A 131 7.27 11.56 4.04
CA ALA A 131 5.89 11.97 4.22
C ALA A 131 5.52 12.19 5.70
N VAL A 132 6.20 11.54 6.65
CA VAL A 132 5.89 11.60 8.07
C VAL A 132 6.66 12.73 8.76
N CYS A 133 5.98 13.51 9.59
CA CYS A 133 6.59 14.60 10.37
C CYS A 133 7.37 14.08 11.58
N LEU A 134 8.48 13.35 11.36
CA LEU A 134 9.27 12.71 12.42
C LEU A 134 9.86 13.69 13.43
N HIS A 135 10.08 14.94 13.05
CA HIS A 135 10.60 15.99 13.94
C HIS A 135 9.65 16.35 15.10
N LYS A 136 8.36 16.02 14.97
CA LYS A 136 7.35 16.23 16.05
C LYS A 136 7.35 15.13 17.09
N TYR A 137 8.03 14.03 16.84
CA TYR A 137 8.08 12.85 17.70
C TYR A 137 9.49 12.51 18.17
N PRO A 138 10.19 13.45 18.86
CA PRO A 138 11.56 13.20 19.33
C PRO A 138 11.58 12.02 20.31
N ARG A 139 12.63 11.23 20.29
CA ARG A 139 12.86 10.05 21.15
C ARG A 139 11.79 8.95 21.07
N SER A 140 10.95 8.99 20.08
CA SER A 140 9.91 7.99 19.90
C SER A 140 10.12 7.14 18.64
N GLN A 141 9.59 5.93 18.69
CA GLN A 141 9.57 4.99 17.60
C GLN A 141 8.14 4.78 17.12
N ILE A 142 7.98 4.81 15.81
CA ILE A 142 6.73 4.49 15.12
C ILE A 142 7.00 3.22 14.33
N GLU A 143 6.20 2.19 14.57
CA GLU A 143 6.31 0.90 13.89
C GLU A 143 5.16 0.71 12.92
N VAL A 144 5.48 0.41 11.69
CA VAL A 144 4.53 0.13 10.60
C VAL A 144 4.72 -1.31 10.15
N ASN A 145 3.76 -2.16 10.47
CA ASN A 145 3.80 -3.58 10.14
C ASN A 145 2.78 -3.88 9.04
N VAL A 146 3.25 -4.30 7.89
CA VAL A 146 2.42 -4.69 6.74
C VAL A 146 2.45 -6.21 6.58
N MET A 147 1.27 -6.81 6.56
CA MET A 147 1.08 -8.23 6.30
C MET A 147 0.37 -8.42 4.96
N VAL A 148 1.02 -9.13 4.07
CA VAL A 148 0.44 -9.53 2.77
C VAL A 148 -0.33 -10.83 2.98
N LEU A 149 -1.64 -10.79 2.76
CA LEU A 149 -2.54 -11.96 2.91
C LEU A 149 -2.70 -12.72 1.60
N GLU A 150 -2.73 -12.01 0.49
CA GLU A 150 -2.81 -12.60 -0.85
C GLU A 150 -2.03 -11.75 -1.85
N ASN A 151 -1.10 -12.36 -2.56
CA ASN A 151 -0.26 -11.73 -3.57
C ASN A 151 -0.80 -12.02 -4.97
N SER A 152 -1.38 -11.00 -5.58
CA SER A 152 -1.81 -11.04 -7.00
C SER A 152 -1.19 -9.90 -7.81
N GLY A 153 0.02 -9.48 -7.47
CA GLY A 153 0.79 -8.43 -8.14
C GLY A 153 0.60 -7.03 -7.52
N SER A 154 1.52 -6.13 -7.86
CA SER A 154 1.58 -4.72 -7.41
C SER A 154 1.59 -4.55 -5.88
N VAL A 155 2.19 -5.49 -5.16
CA VAL A 155 2.09 -5.56 -3.71
C VAL A 155 2.71 -4.32 -3.04
N LEU A 156 3.89 -3.88 -3.48
CA LEU A 156 4.59 -2.74 -2.88
C LEU A 156 3.77 -1.44 -3.02
N ALA A 157 3.18 -1.18 -4.19
CA ALA A 157 2.36 0.01 -4.43
C ALA A 157 1.15 0.07 -3.47
N HIS A 158 0.45 -1.06 -3.34
CA HIS A 158 -0.67 -1.16 -2.42
C HIS A 158 -0.24 -1.15 -0.96
N ALA A 159 0.95 -1.69 -0.62
CA ALA A 159 1.53 -1.63 0.72
C ALA A 159 1.82 -0.19 1.17
N VAL A 160 2.41 0.63 0.29
CA VAL A 160 2.65 2.06 0.53
C VAL A 160 1.34 2.79 0.82
N THR A 161 0.32 2.57 -0.02
CA THR A 161 -1.00 3.18 0.17
C THR A 161 -1.67 2.72 1.46
N CYS A 162 -1.60 1.41 1.78
CA CYS A 162 -2.15 0.84 3.01
C CYS A 162 -1.48 1.42 4.26
N ALA A 163 -0.15 1.52 4.24
CA ALA A 163 0.64 2.07 5.34
C ALA A 163 0.34 3.56 5.57
N SER A 164 0.21 4.35 4.50
CA SER A 164 -0.20 5.74 4.57
C SER A 164 -1.57 5.91 5.23
N LEU A 165 -2.54 5.06 4.88
CA LEU A 165 -3.86 5.05 5.49
C LEU A 165 -3.85 4.65 6.97
N ALA A 166 -3.04 3.65 7.32
CA ALA A 166 -2.90 3.21 8.71
C ALA A 166 -2.22 4.27 9.58
N LEU A 167 -1.25 5.02 9.05
CA LEU A 167 -0.63 6.17 9.71
C LEU A 167 -1.64 7.30 9.93
N ALA A 168 -2.50 7.58 8.94
CA ALA A 168 -3.57 8.56 9.07
C ALA A 168 -4.61 8.14 10.13
N ASP A 169 -5.00 6.86 10.15
CA ASP A 169 -5.92 6.29 11.16
C ASP A 169 -5.32 6.33 12.58
N ALA A 170 -4.00 6.09 12.71
CA ALA A 170 -3.25 6.20 13.96
C ALA A 170 -3.18 7.65 14.49
N GLY A 171 -3.49 8.63 13.66
CA GLY A 171 -3.38 10.03 14.01
C GLY A 171 -1.94 10.54 14.06
N ILE A 172 -1.04 9.97 13.28
CA ILE A 172 0.33 10.42 13.12
C ILE A 172 0.34 11.55 12.08
N GLU A 173 1.01 12.66 12.43
CA GLU A 173 1.07 13.79 11.53
C GLU A 173 1.95 13.51 10.32
N MET A 174 1.40 13.76 9.15
CA MET A 174 2.03 13.62 7.85
C MET A 174 1.86 14.89 7.03
N TYR A 175 2.80 15.16 6.12
CA TYR A 175 2.68 16.27 5.18
C TYR A 175 1.56 16.03 4.18
N ASP A 176 1.44 14.81 3.69
CA ASP A 176 0.40 14.37 2.74
C ASP A 176 0.24 12.85 2.80
N LEU A 177 -0.83 12.35 2.18
CA LEU A 177 -1.01 10.92 1.97
C LEU A 177 -0.08 10.42 0.87
N VAL A 178 0.55 9.27 1.09
CA VAL A 178 1.38 8.62 0.08
C VAL A 178 0.54 7.59 -0.66
N LEU A 179 0.48 7.71 -1.97
CA LEU A 179 -0.19 6.77 -2.86
C LEU A 179 0.85 6.04 -3.70
N GLY A 180 0.75 4.72 -3.73
CA GLY A 180 1.59 3.88 -4.57
C GLY A 180 0.87 3.48 -5.85
N CYS A 181 1.60 3.48 -6.96
CA CYS A 181 1.18 2.90 -8.23
C CYS A 181 2.36 2.18 -8.87
N SER A 182 2.11 1.01 -9.43
CA SER A 182 3.12 0.28 -10.18
C SER A 182 2.72 0.13 -11.64
N THR A 183 3.74 0.10 -12.50
CA THR A 183 3.59 -0.17 -13.93
C THR A 183 4.60 -1.22 -14.35
N ARG A 184 4.20 -2.04 -15.29
CA ARG A 184 5.09 -2.98 -15.97
C ARG A 184 5.15 -2.63 -17.44
N GLN A 185 6.34 -2.60 -17.99
CA GLN A 185 6.55 -2.45 -19.41
C GLN A 185 6.59 -3.82 -20.09
N ASN A 186 5.85 -3.93 -21.17
CA ASN A 186 5.87 -5.08 -22.07
C ASN A 186 6.07 -4.58 -23.49
N GLY A 187 7.34 -4.58 -23.95
CA GLY A 187 7.70 -4.01 -25.25
C GLY A 187 7.44 -2.49 -25.32
N ALA A 188 6.50 -2.08 -26.17
CA ALA A 188 6.15 -0.67 -26.37
C ALA A 188 4.99 -0.18 -25.47
N SER A 189 4.27 -1.07 -24.80
CA SER A 189 3.09 -0.74 -23.99
C SER A 189 3.38 -0.78 -22.49
N TYR A 190 2.67 0.08 -21.74
CA TYR A 190 2.70 0.11 -20.28
C TYR A 190 1.43 -0.50 -19.73
N VAL A 191 1.60 -1.40 -18.78
CA VAL A 191 0.50 -2.00 -18.04
C VAL A 191 0.51 -1.42 -16.63
N VAL A 192 -0.52 -0.63 -16.30
CA VAL A 192 -0.70 -0.06 -14.96
C VAL A 192 -1.31 -1.11 -14.05
N ASP A 193 -0.83 -1.17 -12.81
CA ASP A 193 -1.28 -2.09 -11.78
C ASP A 193 -1.28 -3.54 -12.28
N PRO A 194 -0.08 -4.09 -12.60
CA PRO A 194 0.04 -5.42 -13.17
C PRO A 194 -0.42 -6.50 -12.20
N SER A 195 -1.05 -7.55 -12.72
CA SER A 195 -1.33 -8.77 -11.99
C SER A 195 -0.06 -9.63 -11.84
N TYR A 196 -0.07 -10.60 -10.92
CA TYR A 196 1.06 -11.50 -10.69
C TYR A 196 1.54 -12.20 -11.97
N LEU A 197 0.61 -12.59 -12.84
CA LEU A 197 0.94 -13.20 -14.12
C LEU A 197 1.61 -12.20 -15.07
N GLU A 198 1.16 -10.96 -15.07
CA GLU A 198 1.74 -9.88 -15.89
C GLU A 198 3.13 -9.48 -15.38
N GLU A 199 3.37 -9.48 -14.07
CA GLU A 199 4.69 -9.24 -13.50
C GLU A 199 5.71 -10.31 -13.88
N ASN A 200 5.31 -11.58 -13.90
CA ASN A 200 6.20 -12.70 -14.13
C ASN A 200 6.30 -13.13 -15.61
N SER A 201 5.36 -12.72 -16.47
CA SER A 201 5.33 -13.15 -17.88
C SER A 201 6.48 -12.61 -18.70
N CYS A 202 7.02 -11.46 -18.34
CA CYS A 202 8.09 -10.79 -19.09
C CYS A 202 9.46 -11.48 -18.99
N ASN A 203 9.62 -12.45 -18.09
CA ASN A 203 10.91 -13.13 -17.90
C ASN A 203 11.23 -14.19 -18.95
N SER A 204 10.34 -14.47 -19.90
CA SER A 204 10.46 -15.59 -20.84
C SER A 204 10.83 -15.22 -22.27
N VAL A 205 10.83 -13.96 -22.63
CA VAL A 205 11.15 -13.51 -23.99
C VAL A 205 12.27 -12.48 -23.93
N SER A 206 13.35 -12.75 -24.63
CA SER A 206 14.53 -11.89 -24.82
C SER A 206 14.17 -10.62 -25.63
N SER A 207 13.30 -9.78 -25.10
CA SER A 207 12.99 -8.48 -25.70
C SER A 207 13.73 -7.38 -24.92
N GLU A 208 14.43 -6.55 -25.65
CA GLU A 208 14.98 -5.29 -25.17
C GLU A 208 13.85 -4.47 -24.52
N ASN A 209 14.12 -3.78 -23.43
CA ASN A 209 13.17 -2.96 -22.69
C ASN A 209 12.05 -3.72 -21.93
N GLN A 210 12.43 -4.48 -20.95
CA GLN A 210 11.51 -5.06 -19.97
C GLN A 210 11.82 -4.53 -18.58
N GLY A 211 10.87 -3.85 -17.99
CA GLY A 211 11.09 -3.30 -16.66
C GLY A 211 9.80 -3.10 -15.88
N GLY A 212 9.93 -3.11 -14.55
CA GLY A 212 8.92 -2.72 -13.59
C GLY A 212 9.24 -1.35 -13.01
N LEU A 213 8.23 -0.56 -12.74
CA LEU A 213 8.34 0.74 -12.10
C LEU A 213 7.29 0.85 -11.01
N THR A 214 7.72 1.18 -9.79
CA THR A 214 6.81 1.51 -8.69
C THR A 214 7.11 2.93 -8.23
N VAL A 215 6.05 3.74 -8.15
CA VAL A 215 6.13 5.14 -7.75
C VAL A 215 5.29 5.35 -6.51
N ALA A 216 5.86 5.96 -5.50
CA ALA A 216 5.16 6.51 -4.35
C ALA A 216 5.01 8.02 -4.53
N PHE A 217 3.78 8.52 -4.53
CA PHE A 217 3.44 9.89 -4.90
C PHE A 217 2.62 10.59 -3.83
N LEU A 218 2.89 11.87 -3.61
CA LEU A 218 2.20 12.79 -2.70
C LEU A 218 1.28 13.71 -3.50
N PRO A 219 -0.02 13.45 -3.58
CA PRO A 219 -0.93 14.15 -4.51
C PRO A 219 -1.06 15.64 -4.25
N SER A 220 -1.16 16.06 -2.98
CA SER A 220 -1.38 17.47 -2.65
C SER A 220 -0.12 18.31 -2.87
N LEU A 221 1.06 17.71 -2.63
CA LEU A 221 2.36 18.37 -2.83
C LEU A 221 2.87 18.24 -4.26
N ASN A 222 2.28 17.33 -5.06
CA ASN A 222 2.74 16.98 -6.40
C ASN A 222 4.23 16.57 -6.43
N GLN A 223 4.63 15.73 -5.47
CA GLN A 223 6.01 15.27 -5.29
C GLN A 223 6.06 13.73 -5.25
N ILE A 224 7.17 13.17 -5.72
CA ILE A 224 7.46 11.75 -5.63
C ILE A 224 8.24 11.54 -4.34
N SER A 225 7.75 10.66 -3.46
CA SER A 225 8.44 10.29 -2.23
C SER A 225 9.37 9.09 -2.42
N GLY A 226 9.01 8.16 -3.31
CA GLY A 226 9.81 6.98 -3.60
C GLY A 226 9.67 6.56 -5.05
N LEU A 227 10.77 6.10 -5.63
CA LEU A 227 10.83 5.58 -7.00
C LEU A 227 11.66 4.31 -6.99
N GLN A 228 11.07 3.20 -7.40
CA GLN A 228 11.76 1.95 -7.62
C GLN A 228 11.61 1.55 -9.08
N SER A 229 12.71 1.18 -9.71
CA SER A 229 12.72 0.64 -11.07
C SER A 229 13.50 -0.66 -11.11
N ASP A 230 12.92 -1.68 -11.71
CA ASP A 230 13.53 -2.99 -11.92
C ASP A 230 13.62 -3.28 -13.41
N GLY A 231 14.76 -3.83 -13.86
CA GLY A 231 14.99 -4.19 -15.25
C GLY A 231 15.64 -3.09 -16.08
N GLU A 232 15.68 -3.29 -17.38
CA GLU A 232 16.33 -2.39 -18.34
C GLU A 232 15.29 -1.51 -19.03
N MET A 233 15.40 -0.19 -18.83
CA MET A 233 14.50 0.78 -19.45
C MET A 233 15.28 1.95 -20.02
N THR A 234 14.88 2.43 -21.21
CA THR A 234 15.42 3.67 -21.74
C THR A 234 14.87 4.88 -20.99
N LYS A 235 15.59 6.00 -21.03
CA LYS A 235 15.19 7.25 -20.35
C LYS A 235 13.79 7.73 -20.76
N GLU A 236 13.47 7.63 -22.05
CA GLU A 236 12.18 8.09 -22.57
C GLU A 236 11.03 7.25 -22.03
N ILE A 237 11.23 5.94 -21.99
CA ILE A 237 10.32 4.95 -21.45
C ILE A 237 10.11 5.17 -19.94
N LEU A 238 11.18 5.34 -19.19
CA LEU A 238 11.09 5.62 -17.75
C LEU A 238 10.24 6.88 -17.48
N THR A 239 10.50 7.96 -18.23
CA THR A 239 9.75 9.22 -18.05
C THR A 239 8.26 9.06 -18.38
N ALA A 240 7.92 8.31 -19.41
CA ALA A 240 6.53 8.02 -19.75
C ALA A 240 5.86 7.14 -18.67
N GLY A 241 6.56 6.10 -18.18
CA GLY A 241 6.08 5.23 -17.13
C GLY A 241 5.79 5.99 -15.82
N VAL A 242 6.67 6.90 -15.41
CA VAL A 242 6.45 7.76 -14.22
C VAL A 242 5.18 8.60 -14.38
N ARG A 243 4.96 9.23 -15.55
CA ARG A 243 3.74 10.01 -15.81
C ARG A 243 2.48 9.14 -15.71
N THR A 244 2.52 7.96 -16.29
CA THR A 244 1.40 7.01 -16.23
C THR A 244 1.11 6.55 -14.80
N CYS A 245 2.15 6.31 -13.97
CA CYS A 245 1.99 6.02 -12.54
C CYS A 245 1.33 7.18 -11.78
N ILE A 246 1.74 8.42 -12.04
CA ILE A 246 1.15 9.61 -11.40
C ILE A 246 -0.34 9.73 -11.76
N GLU A 247 -0.70 9.53 -13.02
CA GLU A 247 -2.12 9.49 -13.44
C GLU A 247 -2.91 8.39 -12.71
N GLY A 248 -2.31 7.20 -12.54
CA GLY A 248 -2.88 6.11 -11.74
C GLY A 248 -3.11 6.51 -10.28
N CYS A 249 -2.15 7.20 -9.65
CA CYS A 249 -2.30 7.73 -8.29
C CYS A 249 -3.44 8.74 -8.19
N TYR A 250 -3.60 9.63 -9.16
CA TYR A 250 -4.72 10.57 -9.17
C TYR A 250 -6.09 9.89 -9.31
N LYS A 251 -6.17 8.77 -10.02
CA LYS A 251 -7.42 7.97 -10.08
C LYS A 251 -7.75 7.31 -8.73
N LEU A 252 -6.73 6.90 -7.95
CA LEU A 252 -6.91 6.28 -6.63
C LEU A 252 -7.26 7.29 -5.53
N TYR A 253 -6.76 8.52 -5.62
CA TYR A 253 -6.87 9.54 -4.57
C TYR A 253 -8.29 9.78 -4.06
N PRO A 254 -9.33 9.99 -4.90
CA PRO A 254 -10.70 10.22 -4.43
C PRO A 254 -11.28 9.02 -3.67
N VAL A 255 -10.91 7.80 -4.03
CA VAL A 255 -11.37 6.58 -3.35
C VAL A 255 -10.81 6.54 -1.92
N ILE A 256 -9.52 6.85 -1.78
CA ILE A 256 -8.81 6.89 -0.50
C ILE A 256 -9.37 7.99 0.41
N GLN A 257 -9.61 9.20 -0.12
CA GLN A 257 -10.25 10.29 0.63
C GLN A 257 -11.65 9.92 1.13
N GLN A 258 -12.45 9.26 0.30
CA GLN A 258 -13.76 8.80 0.71
C GLN A 258 -13.69 7.74 1.82
N ALA A 259 -12.71 6.84 1.76
CA ALA A 259 -12.51 5.81 2.77
C ALA A 259 -12.14 6.42 4.12
N LEU A 260 -11.18 7.37 4.16
CA LEU A 260 -10.82 8.12 5.37
C LEU A 260 -11.98 8.93 5.93
N THR A 261 -12.72 9.63 5.08
CA THR A 261 -13.90 10.39 5.51
C THR A 261 -14.95 9.47 6.14
N LYS A 262 -15.17 8.29 5.60
CA LYS A 262 -16.07 7.28 6.19
C LYS A 262 -15.53 6.76 7.52
N ALA A 263 -14.23 6.55 7.66
CA ALA A 263 -13.60 6.10 8.90
C ALA A 263 -13.77 7.14 10.01
N VAL A 264 -13.47 8.41 9.72
CA VAL A 264 -13.65 9.53 10.68
C VAL A 264 -15.12 9.67 11.11
N ARG A 265 -16.06 9.57 10.16
CA ARG A 265 -17.49 9.61 10.48
C ARG A 265 -17.93 8.46 11.38
N ARG A 266 -17.35 7.28 11.24
CA ARG A 266 -17.63 6.12 12.13
C ARG A 266 -17.06 6.32 13.53
N ALA A 267 -15.87 6.90 13.63
CA ALA A 267 -15.21 7.18 14.90
C ALA A 267 -15.82 8.38 15.67
N ALA A 268 -16.52 9.29 14.97
CA ALA A 268 -17.14 10.46 15.58
C ALA A 268 -18.25 10.07 16.57
N PRO A 269 -18.30 10.67 17.77
CA PRO A 269 -19.35 10.43 18.74
C PRO A 269 -20.75 10.79 18.19
N PRO A 270 -21.83 10.13 18.65
CA PRO A 270 -23.17 10.26 18.09
C PRO A 270 -23.68 11.71 18.09
N ALA A 271 -23.36 12.50 19.10
CA ALA A 271 -23.74 13.91 19.20
C ALA A 271 -23.21 14.77 18.04
N ILE A 272 -22.01 14.48 17.53
CA ILE A 272 -21.44 15.22 16.38
C ILE A 272 -22.09 14.75 15.08
N ARG A 273 -22.53 13.49 14.99
CA ARG A 273 -23.25 12.98 13.81
C ARG A 273 -24.59 13.66 13.65
N GLU A 274 -25.38 13.75 14.72
CA GLU A 274 -26.70 14.39 14.72
C GLU A 274 -26.62 15.89 14.42
N LEU A 275 -25.61 16.59 14.93
CA LEU A 275 -25.38 18.00 14.61
C LEU A 275 -25.07 18.22 13.12
N LYS A 276 -24.28 17.35 12.50
CA LYS A 276 -23.99 17.45 11.07
C LYS A 276 -25.19 17.14 10.19
N ASP A 277 -25.96 16.13 10.55
CA ASP A 277 -27.18 15.76 9.82
C ASP A 277 -28.24 16.87 9.91
N SER A 278 -28.31 17.53 11.08
CA SER A 278 -29.16 18.69 11.27
C SER A 278 -28.70 19.92 10.47
N ILE A 279 -27.40 20.18 10.40
CA ILE A 279 -26.84 21.30 9.60
C ILE A 279 -27.01 21.04 8.10
N THR A 280 -26.81 19.81 7.63
CA THR A 280 -27.04 19.45 6.22
C THR A 280 -28.50 19.53 5.83
N SER A 281 -29.42 19.19 6.73
CA SER A 281 -30.86 19.32 6.50
C SER A 281 -31.34 20.78 6.50
N ILE A 282 -30.74 21.64 7.32
CA ILE A 282 -31.10 23.08 7.42
C ILE A 282 -30.55 23.88 6.23
N LEU A 283 -29.34 23.55 5.76
CA LEU A 283 -28.70 24.30 4.68
C LEU A 283 -29.14 23.88 3.27
N GLY A 284 -29.87 22.75 3.11
CA GLY A 284 -30.40 22.30 1.80
C GLY A 284 -29.36 22.19 0.69
N LEU A 285 -28.08 22.27 1.05
CA LEU A 285 -26.97 22.24 0.12
C LEU A 285 -26.57 20.77 -0.15
N GLN A 286 -27.07 20.26 -1.25
CA GLN A 286 -26.38 19.24 -1.99
C GLN A 286 -24.99 19.81 -2.33
N PHE A 287 -23.96 19.37 -1.62
CA PHE A 287 -22.58 19.61 -2.02
C PHE A 287 -22.29 18.83 -3.29
N SER A 288 -22.79 19.34 -4.41
CA SER A 288 -22.18 19.09 -5.70
C SER A 288 -20.93 19.96 -5.76
N VAL A 289 -19.79 19.30 -5.71
CA VAL A 289 -18.49 19.76 -6.24
C VAL A 289 -18.13 21.22 -5.91
N LEU A 290 -17.55 21.45 -4.76
CA LEU A 290 -16.57 22.51 -4.57
C LEU A 290 -15.20 21.86 -4.30
N THR A 291 -14.56 21.50 -5.38
CA THR A 291 -13.10 21.40 -5.48
C THR A 291 -12.55 22.79 -5.23
N LEU A 292 -11.79 22.92 -4.19
CA LEU A 292 -10.80 23.94 -3.86
C LEU A 292 -10.93 24.37 -2.39
N THR A 293 -9.84 24.17 -1.64
CA THR A 293 -9.55 24.74 -0.32
C THR A 293 -10.21 24.10 0.91
N THR A 294 -9.98 22.81 1.18
CA THR A 294 -10.35 22.21 2.48
C THR A 294 -9.16 21.73 3.31
N GLN A 295 -7.96 22.23 3.06
CA GLN A 295 -6.80 21.93 3.92
C GLN A 295 -6.94 22.39 5.40
N PRO A 296 -7.55 23.55 5.73
CA PRO A 296 -7.65 23.96 7.13
C PRO A 296 -8.69 23.19 7.95
N LEU A 297 -9.71 22.59 7.31
CA LEU A 297 -10.77 21.87 8.02
C LEU A 297 -10.37 20.44 8.43
N LEU A 298 -9.48 19.79 7.71
CA LEU A 298 -8.92 18.49 8.11
C LEU A 298 -7.98 18.65 9.31
N CYS A 299 -7.19 19.72 9.38
CA CYS A 299 -6.38 20.04 10.54
C CYS A 299 -7.25 20.40 11.77
N LEU A 300 -8.36 21.10 11.59
CA LEU A 300 -9.27 21.46 12.69
C LEU A 300 -10.02 20.25 13.25
N LEU A 301 -10.43 19.31 12.41
CA LEU A 301 -11.03 18.05 12.83
C LEU A 301 -10.00 17.11 13.52
N TYR A 302 -8.74 17.26 13.18
CA TYR A 302 -7.64 16.54 13.80
C TYR A 302 -7.31 17.06 15.19
N VAL A 303 -7.36 18.37 15.40
CA VAL A 303 -7.18 19.01 16.71
C VAL A 303 -8.32 18.67 17.66
N LEU A 304 -9.56 18.56 17.17
CA LEU A 304 -10.72 18.19 17.98
C LEU A 304 -10.79 16.71 18.38
N LYS A 305 -9.95 15.84 17.80
CA LYS A 305 -9.83 14.42 18.21
C LYS A 305 -8.88 14.23 19.39
N ASN A 306 -8.04 15.23 19.70
CA ASN A 306 -7.02 15.16 20.75
C ASN A 306 -7.32 16.05 21.98
N TYR A 307 -8.51 16.65 22.05
CA TYR A 307 -9.13 17.22 23.25
C TYR A 307 -10.37 16.38 23.58
#